data_242760d31a05b6b038fe0cddcf1e6643
#
_entry.id   242760d31a05b6b038fe0cddcf1e6643
#
_cell.length_a   1.000
_cell.length_b   1.000
_cell.length_c   1.000
_cell.angle_alpha   90.00
_cell.angle_beta   90.00
_cell.angle_gamma   90.00
#
_symmetry.space_group_name_H-M   'P 1'
#
loop_
_entity.id
_entity.type
_entity.pdbx_description
1 polymer ?
#
loop_
_entity_poly.entity_id
_entity_poly.type
_entity_poly.pdbx_seq_one_letter_code
_entity_poly.pdbx_strand_id
1 'polypeptide(L)'
;MQPTGKLMLTFMLLVSTFAWQPMGSLARAADSDEFILEYEGKLDEENLQDYGVEIVDVFPTLGLASIIVEKSAITSLVNEQGIVGIYENKDVQLQGSQQVSWSFNKIEQPIMEQGGQTGKGVQIAVLDTGIDTNHPDLIVKGGMCALNNCDSYDDDNGHGTHVAGIIGAEDNDIGVKGVAPDADIFAVKVLDEIGEGSSSSILSGINWAIDNDMDIINLSLTTSGKDTALQRGLAKAYEAGLLIVGASGNKGDVVGGSDVAYPGQFDSVIAVGGIQDNLVRMSSSSYGPSLEVVAPGSNIYSTVPTELGNGYAYMSGTSMAAPHVSGMLALYMEKIPNATNKELRTLLQQNTLDLGRLGRDDEYGYGLVQALETDLQEDDSTVSLISTANGKVEFLIGEEGQKEYTIYRNGEEVVRSTNTSFLDYVLAGEYMYEFSVEGGDGVTKTYTRNVNVLEPNFTDLTMGKWFTPNMIYLYNESILTGFDQYSMKPGQIVTRGQAVAMIGRALGLDGQKRATSFADVGSQYFASGYIQEAVGENIVTGFPDGSFRPNDKVTRAEMAILLAKAYELAEPTETSSFKDVNGITAEKNIYQIAEAGITQGYEDNTFQPFLPMTRAQFSVFLSRAENENFQ
;
A
#
# COMPACT_ATOMS: atom_id res chain seq x y z
N MET A 1 43.76 -55.56 16.27
CA MET A 1 43.18 -55.66 14.94
C MET A 1 42.71 -54.28 14.56
N GLN A 2 43.19 -53.75 13.43
CA GLN A 2 43.24 -52.36 13.07
C GLN A 2 41.87 -51.71 12.84
N PRO A 3 41.74 -50.40 13.11
CA PRO A 3 40.61 -49.61 12.66
C PRO A 3 40.90 -48.95 11.32
N THR A 4 39.91 -48.97 10.46
CA THR A 4 39.89 -48.32 9.13
C THR A 4 39.71 -46.83 9.28
N GLY A 5 40.69 -46.06 8.76
CA GLY A 5 40.68 -44.62 8.75
C GLY A 5 39.71 -44.03 7.72
N LYS A 6 38.96 -43.00 8.11
CA LYS A 6 38.28 -42.07 7.21
C LYS A 6 39.24 -40.95 6.82
N LEU A 7 39.50 -40.86 5.52
CA LEU A 7 40.25 -39.80 4.88
C LEU A 7 39.38 -38.52 4.84
N MET A 8 39.76 -37.51 5.61
CA MET A 8 39.15 -36.18 5.58
C MET A 8 39.93 -35.34 4.58
N LEU A 9 39.30 -35.05 3.43
CA LEU A 9 39.86 -34.18 2.39
C LEU A 9 39.63 -32.74 2.80
N THR A 10 40.68 -32.09 3.29
CA THR A 10 40.66 -30.66 3.60
C THR A 10 40.90 -29.87 2.28
N PHE A 11 39.87 -29.22 1.76
CA PHE A 11 40.02 -28.25 0.68
C PHE A 11 40.57 -26.93 1.26
N MET A 12 41.84 -26.69 1.01
CA MET A 12 42.51 -25.44 1.34
C MET A 12 42.15 -24.41 0.21
N LEU A 13 41.20 -23.50 0.51
CA LEU A 13 40.94 -22.34 -0.34
C LEU A 13 42.13 -21.39 -0.18
N LEU A 14 42.96 -21.31 -1.22
CA LEU A 14 43.92 -20.20 -1.39
C LEU A 14 43.12 -18.93 -1.71
N VAL A 15 42.87 -18.09 -0.72
CA VAL A 15 42.45 -16.69 -0.92
C VAL A 15 43.72 -15.91 -1.29
N SER A 16 43.88 -15.67 -2.59
CA SER A 16 44.88 -14.67 -3.04
C SER A 16 44.33 -13.30 -2.70
N THR A 17 44.88 -12.71 -1.63
CA THR A 17 44.74 -11.29 -1.32
C THR A 17 45.48 -10.51 -2.38
N PHE A 18 44.76 -10.08 -3.43
CA PHE A 18 45.21 -8.94 -4.21
C PHE A 18 45.06 -7.71 -3.32
N ALA A 19 46.19 -7.24 -2.78
CA ALA A 19 46.27 -5.93 -2.20
C ALA A 19 46.05 -4.92 -3.33
N TRP A 20 44.90 -4.29 -3.35
CA TRP A 20 44.68 -3.08 -4.13
C TRP A 20 45.51 -1.97 -3.48
N GLN A 21 46.65 -1.66 -4.08
CA GLN A 21 47.33 -0.42 -3.77
C GLN A 21 46.55 0.70 -4.48
N PRO A 22 46.09 1.74 -3.79
CA PRO A 22 45.60 2.92 -4.47
C PRO A 22 46.76 3.49 -5.28
N MET A 23 46.64 3.52 -6.60
CA MET A 23 47.49 4.36 -7.44
C MET A 23 47.29 5.80 -6.94
N GLY A 24 48.40 6.39 -6.54
CA GLY A 24 48.41 7.75 -6.01
C GLY A 24 47.68 8.67 -6.98
N SER A 25 46.72 9.39 -6.47
CA SER A 25 46.14 10.55 -7.13
C SER A 25 47.26 11.54 -7.36
N LEU A 26 47.76 11.61 -8.60
CA LEU A 26 48.46 12.81 -9.06
C LEU A 26 47.45 13.95 -8.86
N ALA A 27 47.82 14.93 -8.06
CA ALA A 27 47.02 16.12 -7.86
C ALA A 27 46.72 16.73 -9.24
N ARG A 28 45.47 16.60 -9.69
CA ARG A 28 44.94 17.22 -10.91
C ARG A 28 45.15 18.74 -10.75
N ALA A 29 45.75 19.38 -11.74
CA ALA A 29 45.82 20.84 -11.75
C ALA A 29 44.35 21.36 -11.79
N ALA A 30 44.05 22.35 -10.99
CA ALA A 30 42.67 22.81 -10.72
C ALA A 30 41.89 23.37 -11.94
N ASP A 31 42.46 23.31 -13.17
CA ASP A 31 41.88 23.88 -14.39
C ASP A 31 42.02 22.98 -15.63
N SER A 32 42.33 21.67 -15.48
CA SER A 32 42.44 20.70 -16.58
C SER A 32 41.20 19.82 -16.64
N ASP A 33 40.55 19.79 -17.82
CA ASP A 33 39.40 18.95 -18.11
C ASP A 33 39.76 17.89 -19.18
N GLU A 34 38.93 16.87 -19.28
CA GLU A 34 39.03 15.81 -20.27
C GLU A 34 38.27 16.20 -21.55
N PHE A 35 38.95 16.01 -22.71
CA PHE A 35 38.44 16.34 -24.04
C PHE A 35 38.63 15.18 -25.01
N ILE A 36 37.86 15.16 -26.10
CA ILE A 36 38.06 14.27 -27.24
C ILE A 36 38.74 15.06 -28.34
N LEU A 37 39.95 14.66 -28.72
CA LEU A 37 40.74 15.23 -29.80
C LEU A 37 40.52 14.42 -31.07
N GLU A 38 40.14 15.07 -32.18
CA GLU A 38 40.04 14.51 -33.50
C GLU A 38 41.29 14.84 -34.29
N TYR A 39 41.93 13.82 -34.93
CA TYR A 39 43.15 13.98 -35.68
C TYR A 39 43.12 13.27 -37.04
N GLU A 40 43.87 13.79 -38.00
CA GLU A 40 44.03 13.20 -39.32
C GLU A 40 45.45 12.63 -39.47
N GLY A 41 45.52 11.39 -39.96
CA GLY A 41 46.80 10.70 -40.15
C GLY A 41 47.29 9.95 -38.91
N LYS A 42 48.54 10.20 -38.49
CA LYS A 42 49.13 9.60 -37.29
C LYS A 42 49.18 10.67 -36.17
N LEU A 43 48.70 10.31 -34.98
CA LEU A 43 48.77 11.16 -33.83
C LEU A 43 50.26 11.43 -33.46
N ASP A 44 50.66 12.70 -33.39
CA ASP A 44 52.01 13.11 -32.99
C ASP A 44 52.03 13.38 -31.49
N GLU A 45 52.33 12.32 -30.73
CA GLU A 45 52.30 12.35 -29.26
C GLU A 45 53.37 13.26 -28.65
N GLU A 46 54.55 13.40 -29.38
CA GLU A 46 55.64 14.29 -28.90
C GLU A 46 55.22 15.77 -29.00
N ASN A 47 54.58 16.16 -30.09
CA ASN A 47 54.07 17.52 -30.27
C ASN A 47 52.95 17.88 -29.26
N LEU A 48 52.07 16.93 -28.92
CA LEU A 48 51.00 17.15 -27.95
C LEU A 48 51.52 17.42 -26.53
N GLN A 49 52.65 16.81 -26.14
CA GLN A 49 53.27 17.05 -24.84
C GLN A 49 53.75 18.49 -24.66
N ASP A 50 54.12 19.18 -25.74
CA ASP A 50 54.56 20.61 -25.69
C ASP A 50 53.38 21.54 -25.28
N TYR A 51 52.12 21.08 -25.44
CA TYR A 51 50.92 21.79 -25.01
C TYR A 51 50.39 21.33 -23.64
N GLY A 52 51.14 20.46 -22.94
CA GLY A 52 50.70 19.92 -21.65
C GLY A 52 49.54 18.90 -21.76
N VAL A 53 49.41 18.28 -22.94
CA VAL A 53 48.36 17.26 -23.15
C VAL A 53 48.79 15.93 -22.55
N GLU A 54 47.96 15.38 -21.69
CA GLU A 54 48.05 13.99 -21.25
C GLU A 54 47.07 13.12 -22.09
N ILE A 55 47.58 12.13 -22.79
CA ILE A 55 46.76 11.21 -23.59
C ILE A 55 46.26 10.11 -22.66
N VAL A 56 44.93 10.01 -22.52
CA VAL A 56 44.25 8.99 -21.69
C VAL A 56 44.06 7.71 -22.49
N ASP A 57 43.51 7.81 -23.74
CA ASP A 57 43.31 6.68 -24.64
C ASP A 57 43.33 7.13 -26.10
N VAL A 58 43.63 6.23 -27.01
CA VAL A 58 43.71 6.51 -28.48
C VAL A 58 42.78 5.54 -29.22
N PHE A 59 41.94 6.08 -30.08
CA PHE A 59 41.00 5.35 -30.91
C PHE A 59 41.39 5.44 -32.40
N PRO A 60 42.45 4.71 -32.87
CA PRO A 60 43.05 4.94 -34.16
C PRO A 60 42.10 4.73 -35.34
N THR A 61 41.16 3.78 -35.23
CA THR A 61 40.14 3.48 -36.27
C THR A 61 39.17 4.66 -36.44
N LEU A 62 38.95 5.46 -35.37
CA LEU A 62 38.04 6.60 -35.39
C LEU A 62 38.76 7.91 -35.71
N GLY A 63 40.11 7.95 -35.64
CA GLY A 63 40.86 9.18 -35.70
C GLY A 63 40.64 10.07 -34.47
N LEU A 64 40.39 9.48 -33.32
CA LEU A 64 40.08 10.17 -32.08
C LEU A 64 41.04 9.75 -30.96
N ALA A 65 41.23 10.64 -29.96
CA ALA A 65 41.94 10.34 -28.73
C ALA A 65 41.24 11.05 -27.56
N SER A 66 41.18 10.41 -26.38
CA SER A 66 40.81 11.06 -25.12
C SER A 66 42.04 11.68 -24.50
N ILE A 67 41.96 12.97 -24.16
CA ILE A 67 43.08 13.76 -23.66
C ILE A 67 42.66 14.58 -22.43
N ILE A 68 43.61 14.81 -21.51
CA ILE A 68 43.47 15.80 -20.44
C ILE A 68 44.36 16.98 -20.80
N VAL A 69 43.79 18.18 -20.78
CA VAL A 69 44.51 19.42 -21.14
C VAL A 69 43.89 20.62 -20.44
N GLU A 70 44.69 21.62 -20.14
CA GLU A 70 44.19 22.90 -19.63
C GLU A 70 43.34 23.64 -20.68
N LYS A 71 42.19 24.19 -20.28
CA LYS A 71 41.32 24.97 -21.17
C LYS A 71 42.03 26.08 -21.91
N SER A 72 43.03 26.67 -21.28
CA SER A 72 43.87 27.75 -21.85
C SER A 72 44.66 27.30 -23.08
N ALA A 73 45.04 26.01 -23.17
CA ALA A 73 45.85 25.46 -24.25
C ALA A 73 45.00 25.06 -25.48
N ILE A 74 43.68 24.87 -25.34
CA ILE A 74 42.79 24.40 -26.41
C ILE A 74 42.86 25.28 -27.65
N THR A 75 42.84 26.62 -27.47
CA THR A 75 42.86 27.58 -28.59
C THR A 75 44.13 27.46 -29.43
N SER A 76 45.27 27.11 -28.83
CA SER A 76 46.54 26.90 -29.53
C SER A 76 46.57 25.51 -30.17
N LEU A 77 46.10 24.51 -29.44
CA LEU A 77 46.13 23.10 -29.85
C LEU A 77 45.22 22.83 -31.07
N VAL A 78 44.05 23.47 -31.16
CA VAL A 78 43.14 23.32 -32.31
C VAL A 78 43.70 23.82 -33.64
N ASN A 79 44.75 24.67 -33.61
CA ASN A 79 45.42 25.20 -34.80
C ASN A 79 46.63 24.38 -35.21
N GLU A 80 46.99 23.33 -34.51
CA GLU A 80 48.11 22.47 -34.85
C GLU A 80 47.85 21.58 -36.09
N GLN A 81 48.91 21.34 -36.84
CA GLN A 81 48.82 20.55 -38.06
C GLN A 81 48.46 19.08 -37.73
N GLY A 82 47.38 18.58 -38.33
CA GLY A 82 46.89 17.24 -38.10
C GLY A 82 45.79 17.14 -37.05
N ILE A 83 45.51 18.24 -36.31
CA ILE A 83 44.33 18.31 -35.44
C ILE A 83 43.14 18.81 -36.25
N VAL A 84 42.03 18.08 -36.19
CA VAL A 84 40.78 18.39 -36.91
C VAL A 84 39.80 19.12 -35.99
N GLY A 85 39.73 18.71 -34.72
CA GLY A 85 38.84 19.31 -33.71
C GLY A 85 39.13 18.85 -32.30
N ILE A 86 38.63 19.60 -31.34
CA ILE A 86 38.66 19.25 -29.91
C ILE A 86 37.26 19.45 -29.37
N TYR A 87 36.70 18.41 -28.74
CA TYR A 87 35.34 18.34 -28.25
C TYR A 87 35.36 18.07 -26.75
N GLU A 88 34.36 18.57 -26.04
CA GLU A 88 34.15 18.21 -24.63
C GLU A 88 33.86 16.69 -24.52
N ASN A 89 34.55 16.02 -23.61
CA ASN A 89 34.20 14.65 -23.23
C ASN A 89 32.96 14.71 -22.34
N LYS A 90 31.79 14.45 -22.95
CA LYS A 90 30.52 14.53 -22.25
C LYS A 90 30.26 13.23 -21.48
N ASP A 91 29.77 13.36 -20.26
CA ASP A 91 29.29 12.24 -19.49
C ASP A 91 28.13 11.54 -20.23
N VAL A 92 28.25 10.23 -20.37
CA VAL A 92 27.22 9.36 -20.95
C VAL A 92 26.59 8.59 -19.79
N GLN A 93 25.37 8.91 -19.49
CA GLN A 93 24.57 8.17 -18.51
C GLN A 93 23.64 7.19 -19.21
N LEU A 94 23.42 6.02 -18.61
CA LEU A 94 22.29 5.17 -19.00
C LEU A 94 21.01 6.00 -18.75
N GLN A 95 20.21 6.20 -19.79
CA GLN A 95 18.86 6.73 -19.60
C GLN A 95 18.05 5.68 -18.84
N GLY A 96 18.08 5.76 -17.51
CA GLY A 96 17.16 5.05 -16.65
C GLY A 96 15.80 5.73 -16.75
N SER A 97 14.77 5.03 -17.13
CA SER A 97 13.41 5.49 -16.90
C SER A 97 13.20 5.62 -15.39
N GLN A 98 12.60 6.72 -14.96
CA GLN A 98 12.18 6.91 -13.57
C GLN A 98 11.38 5.71 -13.08
N GLN A 99 11.71 5.20 -11.90
CA GLN A 99 11.03 4.06 -11.31
C GLN A 99 9.90 4.54 -10.40
N VAL A 100 8.69 4.12 -10.72
CA VAL A 100 7.53 4.29 -9.85
C VAL A 100 7.46 3.10 -8.90
N SER A 101 7.44 3.37 -7.60
CA SER A 101 7.37 2.32 -6.57
C SER A 101 6.07 1.51 -6.67
N TRP A 102 6.15 0.21 -6.38
CA TRP A 102 4.96 -0.65 -6.22
C TRP A 102 3.98 -0.08 -5.20
N SER A 103 4.50 0.68 -4.24
CA SER A 103 3.74 1.29 -3.15
C SER A 103 2.66 2.26 -3.62
N PHE A 104 2.89 2.98 -4.72
CA PHE A 104 2.01 4.05 -5.20
C PHE A 104 0.62 3.53 -5.57
N ASN A 105 0.56 2.41 -6.28
CA ASN A 105 -0.72 1.77 -6.61
C ASN A 105 -1.45 1.25 -5.36
N LYS A 106 -0.70 0.89 -4.31
CA LYS A 106 -1.32 0.39 -3.06
C LYS A 106 -1.93 1.48 -2.20
N ILE A 107 -1.38 2.68 -2.24
CA ILE A 107 -1.91 3.86 -1.53
C ILE A 107 -2.75 4.76 -2.45
N GLU A 108 -3.01 4.33 -3.68
CA GLU A 108 -3.79 5.06 -4.69
C GLU A 108 -3.25 6.46 -5.03
N GLN A 109 -1.94 6.69 -4.85
CA GLN A 109 -1.28 7.97 -5.18
C GLN A 109 -1.60 8.47 -6.60
N PRO A 110 -1.67 7.60 -7.65
CA PRO A 110 -2.01 8.06 -8.99
C PRO A 110 -3.39 8.74 -9.12
N ILE A 111 -4.33 8.44 -8.23
CA ILE A 111 -5.64 9.10 -8.19
C ILE A 111 -5.49 10.57 -7.79
N MET A 112 -4.67 10.85 -6.75
CA MET A 112 -4.37 12.21 -6.32
C MET A 112 -3.67 13.00 -7.42
N GLU A 113 -2.71 12.38 -8.09
CA GLU A 113 -1.96 12.98 -9.18
C GLU A 113 -2.86 13.30 -10.40
N GLN A 114 -3.76 12.38 -10.78
CA GLN A 114 -4.76 12.64 -11.83
C GLN A 114 -5.70 13.79 -11.46
N GLY A 115 -5.96 13.98 -10.16
CA GLY A 115 -6.66 15.14 -9.61
C GLY A 115 -5.82 16.43 -9.61
N GLY A 116 -4.57 16.38 -10.05
CA GLY A 116 -3.64 17.52 -10.11
C GLY A 116 -2.91 17.81 -8.82
N GLN A 117 -2.98 16.94 -7.81
CA GLN A 117 -2.28 17.10 -6.55
C GLN A 117 -0.87 16.51 -6.65
N THR A 118 0.13 17.31 -6.29
CA THR A 118 1.56 16.96 -6.31
C THR A 118 2.26 17.28 -4.98
N GLY A 119 1.50 17.80 -3.99
CA GLY A 119 2.01 18.29 -2.70
C GLY A 119 2.48 19.74 -2.74
N LYS A 120 2.18 20.45 -3.81
CA LYS A 120 2.67 21.81 -4.05
C LYS A 120 2.24 22.79 -2.97
N GLY A 121 3.25 23.49 -2.41
CA GLY A 121 3.05 24.52 -1.38
C GLY A 121 2.91 23.96 0.03
N VAL A 122 3.09 22.64 0.24
CA VAL A 122 3.12 22.02 1.56
C VAL A 122 4.55 21.83 2.04
N GLN A 123 4.85 22.29 3.25
CA GLN A 123 6.17 22.28 3.87
C GLN A 123 6.34 21.09 4.81
N ILE A 124 7.31 20.23 4.53
CA ILE A 124 7.56 18.99 5.29
C ILE A 124 8.94 19.00 5.92
N ALA A 125 8.99 18.99 7.25
CA ALA A 125 10.23 18.83 8.01
C ALA A 125 10.54 17.33 8.21
N VAL A 126 11.64 16.85 7.66
CA VAL A 126 12.16 15.50 7.87
C VAL A 126 13.17 15.53 9.01
N LEU A 127 12.74 15.12 10.21
CA LEU A 127 13.57 15.03 11.41
C LEU A 127 14.28 13.68 11.43
N ASP A 128 15.51 13.63 10.91
CA ASP A 128 16.24 12.40 10.65
C ASP A 128 17.78 12.62 10.68
N THR A 129 18.55 11.85 9.92
CA THR A 129 20.02 11.93 9.80
C THR A 129 20.53 13.07 8.92
N GLY A 130 19.65 13.90 8.38
CA GLY A 130 19.91 14.91 7.35
C GLY A 130 19.37 14.48 5.99
N ILE A 131 19.65 15.27 4.96
CA ILE A 131 19.32 14.93 3.55
C ILE A 131 20.51 15.35 2.68
N ASP A 132 20.87 14.53 1.68
CA ASP A 132 21.88 14.93 0.66
C ASP A 132 21.30 16.09 -0.17
N THR A 133 21.80 17.29 0.09
CA THR A 133 21.35 18.53 -0.55
C THR A 133 21.78 18.66 -2.00
N ASN A 134 22.69 17.78 -2.48
CA ASN A 134 23.18 17.75 -3.85
C ASN A 134 22.61 16.59 -4.67
N HIS A 135 21.67 15.80 -4.09
CA HIS A 135 21.08 14.66 -4.78
C HIS A 135 20.29 15.12 -6.01
N PRO A 136 20.58 14.58 -7.23
CA PRO A 136 19.98 15.07 -8.47
C PRO A 136 18.47 14.85 -8.60
N ASP A 137 17.91 14.05 -7.72
CA ASP A 137 16.49 13.67 -7.69
C ASP A 137 15.74 14.29 -6.49
N LEU A 138 16.34 15.24 -5.78
CA LEU A 138 15.75 15.90 -4.62
C LEU A 138 15.95 17.41 -4.65
N ILE A 139 14.89 18.16 -4.33
CA ILE A 139 14.99 19.60 -4.04
C ILE A 139 14.79 19.83 -2.54
N VAL A 140 15.89 20.09 -1.82
CA VAL A 140 15.87 20.45 -0.41
C VAL A 140 15.80 21.97 -0.28
N LYS A 141 14.69 22.49 0.30
CA LYS A 141 14.45 23.94 0.38
C LYS A 141 15.21 24.64 1.48
N GLY A 142 15.73 23.91 2.44
CA GLY A 142 16.47 24.42 3.57
C GLY A 142 16.52 23.41 4.71
N GLY A 143 16.89 23.88 5.89
CA GLY A 143 16.96 22.99 7.04
C GLY A 143 17.79 23.54 8.19
N MET A 144 18.05 22.65 9.17
CA MET A 144 18.93 22.94 10.29
C MET A 144 19.61 21.67 10.80
N CYS A 145 20.73 21.80 11.45
CA CYS A 145 21.31 20.76 12.29
C CYS A 145 21.07 21.05 13.78
N ALA A 146 20.45 20.11 14.49
CA ALA A 146 20.13 20.21 15.90
C ALA A 146 21.18 19.52 16.81
N LEU A 147 22.23 18.95 16.22
CA LEU A 147 23.31 18.27 16.95
C LEU A 147 24.34 19.28 17.45
N ASN A 148 25.07 18.92 18.51
CA ASN A 148 26.12 19.75 19.03
C ASN A 148 27.31 19.81 18.04
N ASN A 149 27.85 21.03 17.80
CA ASN A 149 28.97 21.28 16.89
C ASN A 149 28.71 20.78 15.44
N CYS A 150 27.51 20.93 14.96
CA CYS A 150 27.11 20.56 13.63
C CYS A 150 26.79 21.82 12.81
N ASP A 151 27.47 21.98 11.68
CA ASP A 151 27.38 23.15 10.81
C ASP A 151 26.58 22.85 9.51
N SER A 152 26.25 21.56 9.25
CA SER A 152 25.52 21.11 8.07
C SER A 152 24.37 20.16 8.40
N TYR A 153 23.30 20.24 7.65
CA TYR A 153 22.20 19.28 7.69
C TYR A 153 22.27 18.24 6.56
N ASP A 154 23.43 18.15 5.88
CA ASP A 154 23.68 17.06 4.92
C ASP A 154 23.69 15.71 5.61
N ASP A 155 23.26 14.70 4.88
CA ASP A 155 23.12 13.33 5.37
C ASP A 155 24.45 12.57 5.23
N ASP A 156 24.99 12.13 6.34
CA ASP A 156 26.19 11.31 6.45
C ASP A 156 25.91 9.83 6.81
N ASN A 157 24.62 9.45 6.82
CA ASN A 157 24.13 8.10 7.14
C ASN A 157 23.39 7.45 5.96
N GLY A 158 22.49 8.19 5.33
CA GLY A 158 21.67 7.75 4.20
C GLY A 158 20.20 7.49 4.52
N HIS A 159 19.82 7.39 5.80
CA HIS A 159 18.44 7.10 6.18
C HIS A 159 17.51 8.28 5.90
N GLY A 160 17.88 9.49 6.27
CA GLY A 160 17.06 10.69 6.06
C GLY A 160 16.87 11.03 4.57
N THR A 161 17.92 10.84 3.75
CA THR A 161 17.83 10.99 2.29
C THR A 161 16.85 9.98 1.69
N HIS A 162 16.85 8.73 2.19
CA HIS A 162 15.91 7.70 1.73
C HIS A 162 14.46 8.06 2.08
N VAL A 163 14.24 8.54 3.29
CA VAL A 163 12.94 9.03 3.77
C VAL A 163 12.45 10.21 2.92
N ALA A 164 13.32 11.18 2.65
CA ALA A 164 13.00 12.35 1.84
C ALA A 164 12.59 11.98 0.41
N GLY A 165 13.26 11.00 -0.22
CA GLY A 165 12.92 10.55 -1.56
C GLY A 165 11.56 9.87 -1.64
N ILE A 166 11.15 9.12 -0.61
CA ILE A 166 9.80 8.54 -0.55
C ILE A 166 8.75 9.66 -0.52
N ILE A 167 9.00 10.75 0.22
CA ILE A 167 8.08 11.88 0.30
C ILE A 167 8.02 12.63 -1.02
N GLY A 168 9.18 13.10 -1.54
CA GLY A 168 9.22 14.13 -2.54
C GLY A 168 10.40 14.07 -3.51
N ALA A 169 10.88 12.86 -3.92
CA ALA A 169 11.74 12.77 -5.09
C ALA A 169 11.02 13.36 -6.31
N GLU A 170 11.75 14.11 -7.13
CA GLU A 170 11.18 14.86 -8.25
C GLU A 170 10.58 13.95 -9.34
N ASP A 171 9.59 14.43 -10.04
CA ASP A 171 9.07 13.83 -11.27
C ASP A 171 9.86 14.35 -12.48
N ASN A 172 11.01 13.73 -12.79
CA ASN A 172 12.04 14.31 -13.67
C ASN A 172 12.69 13.33 -14.65
N ASP A 173 12.10 12.19 -14.93
CA ASP A 173 12.59 11.14 -15.83
C ASP A 173 13.82 10.34 -15.34
N ILE A 174 14.38 10.63 -14.15
CA ILE A 174 15.49 9.87 -13.55
C ILE A 174 15.09 9.22 -12.22
N GLY A 175 15.85 8.24 -11.79
CA GLY A 175 15.79 7.65 -10.45
C GLY A 175 14.43 7.19 -10.00
N VAL A 176 13.86 7.85 -8.99
CA VAL A 176 12.56 7.51 -8.40
C VAL A 176 11.64 8.72 -8.34
N LYS A 177 10.34 8.47 -8.13
CA LYS A 177 9.35 9.51 -7.88
C LYS A 177 8.87 9.43 -6.45
N GLY A 178 8.72 10.56 -5.78
CA GLY A 178 8.12 10.68 -4.46
C GLY A 178 6.59 10.68 -4.51
N VAL A 179 5.96 10.45 -3.36
CA VAL A 179 4.49 10.47 -3.21
C VAL A 179 3.93 11.86 -3.51
N ALA A 180 4.64 12.91 -3.08
CA ALA A 180 4.31 14.31 -3.24
C ALA A 180 5.51 15.08 -3.85
N PRO A 181 5.77 14.94 -5.17
CA PRO A 181 7.02 15.38 -5.78
C PRO A 181 7.23 16.91 -5.79
N ASP A 182 6.17 17.71 -5.64
CA ASP A 182 6.26 19.18 -5.56
C ASP A 182 6.18 19.71 -4.11
N ALA A 183 6.18 18.84 -3.09
CA ALA A 183 6.23 19.28 -1.70
C ALA A 183 7.57 19.93 -1.36
N ASP A 184 7.56 20.97 -0.53
CA ASP A 184 8.75 21.65 -0.06
C ASP A 184 9.40 20.86 1.10
N ILE A 185 10.51 20.18 0.82
CA ILE A 185 11.21 19.31 1.77
C ILE A 185 12.27 20.11 2.53
N PHE A 186 12.30 19.98 3.86
CA PHE A 186 13.27 20.59 4.73
C PHE A 186 14.04 19.54 5.55
N ALA A 187 15.37 19.63 5.52
CA ALA A 187 16.25 18.72 6.25
C ALA A 187 16.45 19.20 7.69
N VAL A 188 16.00 18.42 8.65
CA VAL A 188 16.21 18.71 10.08
C VAL A 188 17.03 17.58 10.69
N LYS A 189 18.37 17.75 10.71
CA LYS A 189 19.29 16.73 11.21
C LYS A 189 19.26 16.69 12.73
N VAL A 190 18.59 15.67 13.26
CA VAL A 190 18.45 15.39 14.70
C VAL A 190 19.20 14.12 15.13
N LEU A 191 19.66 13.33 14.16
CA LEU A 191 20.44 12.09 14.31
C LEU A 191 21.80 12.24 13.60
N ASP A 192 22.84 11.62 14.18
CA ASP A 192 24.21 11.63 13.67
C ASP A 192 24.47 10.55 12.58
N GLU A 193 25.74 10.38 12.20
CA GLU A 193 26.21 9.45 11.17
C GLU A 193 25.95 7.96 11.50
N ILE A 194 25.68 7.63 12.75
CA ILE A 194 25.29 6.26 13.16
C ILE A 194 23.80 6.13 13.47
N GLY A 195 23.02 7.19 13.23
CA GLY A 195 21.57 7.22 13.46
C GLY A 195 21.20 7.41 14.93
N GLU A 196 22.10 7.94 15.77
CA GLU A 196 21.82 8.22 17.17
C GLU A 196 21.56 9.72 17.41
N GLY A 197 20.66 10.02 18.34
CA GLY A 197 20.31 11.38 18.73
C GLY A 197 19.81 11.45 20.15
N SER A 198 19.40 12.65 20.57
CA SER A 198 18.88 12.90 21.91
C SER A 198 17.48 13.51 21.88
N SER A 199 16.74 13.40 22.98
CA SER A 199 15.47 14.11 23.11
C SER A 199 15.64 15.64 22.94
N SER A 200 16.79 16.20 23.30
CA SER A 200 17.05 17.62 23.10
C SER A 200 17.27 17.98 21.64
N SER A 201 17.93 17.14 20.84
CA SER A 201 18.07 17.38 19.39
C SER A 201 16.72 17.29 18.68
N ILE A 202 15.87 16.30 19.03
CA ILE A 202 14.52 16.18 18.49
C ILE A 202 13.66 17.38 18.88
N LEU A 203 13.69 17.80 20.16
CA LEU A 203 12.96 19.00 20.62
C LEU A 203 13.41 20.28 19.93
N SER A 204 14.72 20.41 19.65
CA SER A 204 15.24 21.53 18.87
C SER A 204 14.69 21.53 17.45
N GLY A 205 14.63 20.36 16.79
CA GLY A 205 14.02 20.21 15.47
C GLY A 205 12.52 20.50 15.45
N ILE A 206 11.76 20.04 16.47
CA ILE A 206 10.34 20.34 16.62
C ILE A 206 10.10 21.84 16.79
N ASN A 207 10.92 22.50 17.64
CA ASN A 207 10.81 23.95 17.84
C ASN A 207 11.09 24.70 16.54
N TRP A 208 12.13 24.28 15.80
CA TRP A 208 12.45 24.87 14.50
C TRP A 208 11.28 24.68 13.50
N ALA A 209 10.67 23.52 13.46
CA ALA A 209 9.53 23.26 12.59
C ALA A 209 8.32 24.17 12.88
N ILE A 210 8.05 24.43 14.17
CA ILE A 210 7.01 25.39 14.58
C ILE A 210 7.39 26.83 14.18
N ASP A 211 8.64 27.24 14.46
CA ASP A 211 9.12 28.61 14.23
C ASP A 211 9.26 28.95 12.72
N ASN A 212 9.27 27.93 11.83
CA ASN A 212 9.36 28.08 10.39
C ASN A 212 8.08 27.67 9.65
N ASP A 213 6.95 27.60 10.37
CA ASP A 213 5.61 27.36 9.82
C ASP A 213 5.53 26.08 8.97
N MET A 214 6.19 24.98 9.41
CA MET A 214 6.05 23.68 8.75
C MET A 214 4.64 23.13 8.89
N ASP A 215 4.15 22.44 7.89
CA ASP A 215 2.84 21.80 7.88
C ASP A 215 2.90 20.39 8.46
N ILE A 216 3.95 19.65 8.12
CA ILE A 216 4.12 18.23 8.48
C ILE A 216 5.50 18.01 9.09
N ILE A 217 5.55 17.24 10.18
CA ILE A 217 6.80 16.68 10.74
C ILE A 217 6.79 15.17 10.47
N ASN A 218 7.82 14.67 9.78
CA ASN A 218 8.08 13.25 9.63
C ASN A 218 9.15 12.77 10.63
N LEU A 219 8.81 11.76 11.43
CA LEU A 219 9.65 11.14 12.46
C LEU A 219 9.85 9.65 12.15
N SER A 220 10.77 9.34 11.22
CA SER A 220 11.13 7.95 10.91
C SER A 220 12.12 7.37 11.94
N LEU A 221 11.91 7.67 13.22
CA LEU A 221 12.76 7.32 14.35
C LEU A 221 11.94 6.81 15.55
N THR A 222 12.62 6.16 16.50
CA THR A 222 12.02 5.68 17.75
C THR A 222 12.91 6.01 18.95
N THR A 223 12.31 6.16 20.12
CA THR A 223 13.02 6.34 21.39
C THR A 223 12.97 5.09 22.26
N SER A 224 13.94 4.94 23.15
CA SER A 224 14.06 3.75 24.04
C SER A 224 12.93 3.60 25.07
N GLY A 225 12.05 4.60 25.18
CA GLY A 225 10.94 4.62 26.11
C GLY A 225 10.20 5.95 26.12
N LYS A 226 9.21 6.08 27.00
CA LYS A 226 8.40 7.29 27.15
C LYS A 226 9.25 8.46 27.64
N ASP A 227 9.32 9.52 26.84
CA ASP A 227 9.90 10.80 27.22
C ASP A 227 8.80 11.86 27.37
N THR A 228 8.63 12.38 28.60
CA THR A 228 7.57 13.38 28.90
C THR A 228 7.87 14.73 28.27
N ALA A 229 9.15 15.11 28.11
CA ALA A 229 9.50 16.39 27.48
C ALA A 229 9.19 16.33 25.98
N LEU A 230 9.56 15.22 25.32
CA LEU A 230 9.24 14.98 23.92
C LEU A 230 7.72 14.91 23.70
N GLN A 231 6.97 14.21 24.57
CA GLN A 231 5.51 14.18 24.51
C GLN A 231 4.90 15.59 24.52
N ARG A 232 5.40 16.47 25.40
CA ARG A 232 4.92 17.86 25.50
C ARG A 232 5.32 18.70 24.28
N GLY A 233 6.52 18.51 23.73
CA GLY A 233 6.97 19.20 22.53
C GLY A 233 6.09 18.85 21.33
N LEU A 234 5.85 17.56 21.10
CA LEU A 234 5.00 17.08 20.03
C LEU A 234 3.53 17.51 20.18
N ALA A 235 3.01 17.50 21.42
CA ALA A 235 1.66 18.01 21.67
C ALA A 235 1.53 19.49 21.31
N LYS A 236 2.54 20.32 21.62
CA LYS A 236 2.55 21.74 21.24
C LYS A 236 2.63 21.96 19.73
N ALA A 237 3.43 21.17 19.02
CA ALA A 237 3.46 21.22 17.56
C ALA A 237 2.10 20.88 16.95
N TYR A 238 1.45 19.83 17.47
CA TYR A 238 0.11 19.45 17.04
C TYR A 238 -0.97 20.52 17.37
N GLU A 239 -0.89 21.14 18.56
CA GLU A 239 -1.74 22.27 18.94
C GLU A 239 -1.49 23.53 18.08
N ALA A 240 -0.26 23.71 17.60
CA ALA A 240 0.09 24.78 16.66
C ALA A 240 -0.42 24.53 15.23
N GLY A 241 -0.97 23.36 14.94
CA GLY A 241 -1.58 23.03 13.64
C GLY A 241 -0.76 22.07 12.78
N LEU A 242 0.42 21.63 13.22
CA LEU A 242 1.25 20.71 12.45
C LEU A 242 0.68 19.28 12.50
N LEU A 243 0.80 18.55 11.42
CA LEU A 243 0.62 17.09 11.41
C LEU A 243 1.95 16.41 11.76
N ILE A 244 1.90 15.38 12.60
CA ILE A 244 3.09 14.68 13.06
C ILE A 244 2.96 13.22 12.72
N VAL A 245 3.81 12.72 11.82
CA VAL A 245 3.80 11.34 11.35
C VAL A 245 5.01 10.61 11.94
N GLY A 246 4.78 9.46 12.58
CA GLY A 246 5.83 8.72 13.24
C GLY A 246 5.82 7.22 12.93
N ALA A 247 7.00 6.63 12.79
CA ALA A 247 7.15 5.19 12.63
C ALA A 247 6.67 4.43 13.87
N SER A 248 5.95 3.31 13.68
CA SER A 248 5.47 2.48 14.78
C SER A 248 6.58 1.68 15.48
N GLY A 249 7.74 1.50 14.82
CA GLY A 249 8.87 0.72 15.32
C GLY A 249 9.02 -0.64 14.65
N ASN A 250 10.19 -1.25 14.82
CA ASN A 250 10.62 -2.46 14.10
C ASN A 250 10.86 -3.66 15.04
N LYS A 251 10.04 -3.83 16.07
CA LYS A 251 10.14 -4.93 17.03
C LYS A 251 8.91 -5.86 17.05
N GLY A 252 8.13 -5.92 15.99
CA GLY A 252 6.83 -6.57 15.87
C GLY A 252 6.70 -7.96 16.50
N ASP A 253 7.08 -9.02 15.80
CA ASP A 253 6.88 -10.41 16.26
C ASP A 253 7.99 -10.91 17.23
N VAL A 254 8.83 -10.02 17.76
CA VAL A 254 9.78 -10.35 18.80
C VAL A 254 9.04 -10.55 20.11
N VAL A 255 9.34 -11.63 20.84
CA VAL A 255 8.71 -11.95 22.14
C VAL A 255 8.83 -10.76 23.10
N GLY A 256 7.69 -10.17 23.49
CA GLY A 256 7.61 -8.98 24.35
C GLY A 256 7.84 -7.64 23.66
N GLY A 257 7.81 -7.58 22.33
CA GLY A 257 8.14 -6.38 21.57
C GLY A 257 7.05 -5.88 20.59
N SER A 258 5.79 -6.31 20.77
CA SER A 258 4.70 -5.96 19.84
C SER A 258 4.24 -4.50 19.90
N ASP A 259 4.39 -3.81 21.05
CA ASP A 259 3.85 -2.48 21.23
C ASP A 259 4.49 -1.44 20.29
N VAL A 260 3.65 -0.51 19.80
CA VAL A 260 4.11 0.69 19.08
C VAL A 260 5.18 1.40 19.91
N ALA A 261 6.27 1.77 19.29
CA ALA A 261 7.35 2.49 19.96
C ALA A 261 7.03 3.98 20.12
N TYR A 262 7.67 4.66 21.10
CA TYR A 262 7.64 6.10 21.16
C TYR A 262 8.55 6.71 20.07
N PRO A 263 8.18 7.86 19.48
CA PRO A 263 7.06 8.74 19.85
C PRO A 263 5.70 8.33 19.27
N GLY A 264 5.59 7.30 18.46
CA GLY A 264 4.34 6.83 17.83
C GLY A 264 3.20 6.57 18.83
N GLN A 265 3.52 6.22 20.09
CA GLN A 265 2.48 6.04 21.13
C GLN A 265 1.85 7.33 21.64
N PHE A 266 2.35 8.50 21.28
CA PHE A 266 1.76 9.75 21.76
C PHE A 266 0.53 10.13 20.94
N ASP A 267 -0.54 10.58 21.59
CA ASP A 267 -1.82 10.95 20.96
C ASP A 267 -1.67 12.04 19.87
N SER A 268 -0.61 12.87 19.94
CA SER A 268 -0.30 13.89 18.95
C SER A 268 0.41 13.36 17.70
N VAL A 269 0.77 12.08 17.67
CA VAL A 269 1.54 11.46 16.57
C VAL A 269 0.66 10.46 15.83
N ILE A 270 0.67 10.51 14.52
CA ILE A 270 0.07 9.51 13.64
C ILE A 270 1.06 8.34 13.55
N ALA A 271 0.79 7.25 14.26
CA ALA A 271 1.65 6.07 14.27
C ALA A 271 1.45 5.22 13.02
N VAL A 272 2.51 5.00 12.25
CA VAL A 272 2.47 4.28 10.98
C VAL A 272 3.18 2.96 11.06
N GLY A 273 2.45 1.87 10.80
CA GLY A 273 2.97 0.52 10.63
C GLY A 273 3.38 0.21 9.19
N GLY A 274 4.20 -0.81 9.00
CA GLY A 274 4.72 -1.21 7.69
C GLY A 274 4.04 -2.47 7.15
N ILE A 275 3.64 -2.44 5.87
CA ILE A 275 3.14 -3.61 5.12
C ILE A 275 4.07 -3.98 3.96
N GLN A 276 3.88 -5.21 3.47
CA GLN A 276 4.49 -5.76 2.26
C GLN A 276 3.58 -5.51 1.05
N ASP A 277 4.06 -5.81 -0.15
CA ASP A 277 3.32 -5.68 -1.42
C ASP A 277 2.06 -6.55 -1.52
N ASN A 278 2.02 -7.63 -0.75
CA ASN A 278 0.85 -8.52 -0.61
C ASN A 278 -0.14 -8.07 0.48
N LEU A 279 -0.02 -6.83 0.97
CA LEU A 279 -0.84 -6.20 2.01
C LEU A 279 -0.73 -6.83 3.41
N VAL A 280 0.20 -7.75 3.61
CA VAL A 280 0.44 -8.36 4.93
C VAL A 280 1.36 -7.46 5.74
N ARG A 281 1.05 -7.25 7.02
CA ARG A 281 1.92 -6.55 7.97
C ARG A 281 3.32 -7.16 7.95
N MET A 282 4.34 -6.33 7.91
CA MET A 282 5.72 -6.79 8.07
C MET A 282 5.88 -7.43 9.46
N SER A 283 6.51 -8.60 9.54
CA SER A 283 6.74 -9.27 10.83
C SER A 283 7.55 -8.40 11.81
N SER A 284 8.40 -7.52 11.29
CA SER A 284 9.13 -6.54 12.09
C SER A 284 8.29 -5.33 12.52
N SER A 285 7.19 -4.99 11.82
CA SER A 285 6.38 -3.81 12.16
C SER A 285 5.75 -3.96 13.54
N SER A 286 6.04 -3.04 14.44
CA SER A 286 5.36 -2.94 15.74
C SER A 286 3.88 -2.61 15.54
N TYR A 287 3.04 -3.11 16.43
CA TYR A 287 1.58 -3.01 16.36
C TYR A 287 0.99 -2.85 17.78
N GLY A 288 -0.27 -2.51 17.90
CA GLY A 288 -0.92 -2.31 19.20
C GLY A 288 -1.96 -1.20 19.19
N PRO A 289 -2.56 -0.87 20.36
CA PRO A 289 -3.68 0.07 20.47
C PRO A 289 -3.39 1.48 19.94
N SER A 290 -2.11 1.90 19.92
CA SER A 290 -1.70 3.22 19.43
C SER A 290 -1.39 3.26 17.93
N LEU A 291 -1.41 2.11 17.24
CA LEU A 291 -1.23 2.09 15.79
C LEU A 291 -2.40 2.79 15.11
N GLU A 292 -2.13 3.75 14.23
CA GLU A 292 -3.20 4.51 13.60
C GLU A 292 -3.50 4.03 12.19
N VAL A 293 -2.47 3.95 11.35
CA VAL A 293 -2.59 3.47 9.97
C VAL A 293 -1.38 2.64 9.59
N VAL A 294 -1.46 1.95 8.45
CA VAL A 294 -0.32 1.28 7.84
C VAL A 294 -0.04 1.86 6.45
N ALA A 295 1.21 1.70 6.02
CA ALA A 295 1.66 2.08 4.68
C ALA A 295 2.75 1.13 4.17
N PRO A 296 3.11 1.15 2.88
CA PRO A 296 4.18 0.34 2.32
C PRO A 296 5.52 0.58 3.03
N GLY A 297 6.14 -0.49 3.54
CA GLY A 297 7.37 -0.40 4.30
C GLY A 297 8.42 -1.44 3.92
N SER A 298 8.10 -2.37 3.02
CA SER A 298 9.00 -3.47 2.66
C SER A 298 9.63 -3.27 1.29
N ASN A 299 10.94 -3.38 1.21
CA ASN A 299 11.67 -3.32 -0.06
C ASN A 299 11.33 -2.06 -0.89
N ILE A 300 11.39 -0.91 -0.24
CA ILE A 300 11.12 0.40 -0.86
C ILE A 300 12.41 0.94 -1.47
N TYR A 301 12.38 1.23 -2.77
CA TYR A 301 13.48 1.84 -3.50
C TYR A 301 13.36 3.35 -3.46
N SER A 302 14.41 4.04 -2.99
CA SER A 302 14.42 5.48 -2.84
C SER A 302 15.84 6.04 -2.89
N THR A 303 15.98 7.36 -2.83
CA THR A 303 17.23 8.09 -2.84
C THR A 303 18.10 7.78 -1.61
N VAL A 304 19.41 7.79 -1.77
CA VAL A 304 20.42 7.81 -0.70
C VAL A 304 21.54 8.76 -1.11
N PRO A 305 22.40 9.23 -0.21
CA PRO A 305 23.52 10.09 -0.61
C PRO A 305 24.29 9.54 -1.79
N THR A 306 24.57 10.40 -2.76
CA THR A 306 25.24 10.03 -4.02
C THR A 306 26.61 9.41 -3.81
N GLU A 307 27.24 9.70 -2.67
CA GLU A 307 28.50 9.08 -2.25
C GLU A 307 28.36 7.60 -1.87
N LEU A 308 27.14 7.14 -1.60
CA LEU A 308 26.83 5.74 -1.26
C LEU A 308 26.41 4.92 -2.50
N GLY A 309 27.21 4.95 -3.55
CA GLY A 309 26.97 4.16 -4.76
C GLY A 309 26.31 4.96 -5.89
N ASN A 310 25.17 4.50 -6.42
CA ASN A 310 24.45 5.17 -7.51
C ASN A 310 23.40 6.19 -7.05
N GLY A 311 23.37 6.54 -5.77
CA GLY A 311 22.39 7.47 -5.19
C GLY A 311 21.03 6.86 -4.85
N TYR A 312 20.84 5.54 -5.00
CA TYR A 312 19.57 4.87 -4.71
C TYR A 312 19.78 3.53 -4.03
N ALA A 313 18.86 3.17 -3.12
CA ALA A 313 18.90 1.89 -2.41
C ALA A 313 17.50 1.36 -2.06
N TYR A 314 17.41 0.06 -1.81
CA TYR A 314 16.24 -0.56 -1.20
C TYR A 314 16.39 -0.60 0.31
N MET A 315 15.38 -0.10 1.02
CA MET A 315 15.29 -0.23 2.47
C MET A 315 13.94 -0.80 2.90
N SER A 316 13.89 -1.34 4.12
CA SER A 316 12.65 -1.87 4.71
C SER A 316 12.55 -1.48 6.18
N GLY A 317 11.37 -1.07 6.60
CA GLY A 317 11.06 -0.67 7.96
C GLY A 317 9.82 0.21 8.05
N THR A 318 9.31 0.41 9.25
CA THR A 318 8.26 1.41 9.50
C THR A 318 8.75 2.84 9.23
N SER A 319 10.06 3.04 9.20
CA SER A 319 10.71 4.28 8.75
C SER A 319 10.45 4.60 7.28
N MET A 320 10.19 3.58 6.44
CA MET A 320 9.81 3.76 5.03
C MET A 320 8.30 3.89 4.87
N ALA A 321 7.51 3.36 5.82
CA ALA A 321 6.06 3.49 5.82
C ALA A 321 5.61 4.93 6.20
N ALA A 322 6.21 5.52 7.24
CA ALA A 322 5.86 6.87 7.70
C ALA A 322 5.93 7.94 6.59
N PRO A 323 6.97 8.03 5.76
CA PRO A 323 7.05 9.04 4.70
C PRO A 323 5.98 8.88 3.61
N HIS A 324 5.46 7.68 3.34
CA HIS A 324 4.31 7.53 2.46
C HIS A 324 3.08 8.26 3.01
N VAL A 325 2.84 8.18 4.32
CA VAL A 325 1.74 8.90 4.97
C VAL A 325 1.99 10.40 4.97
N SER A 326 3.23 10.85 5.21
CA SER A 326 3.59 12.27 5.13
C SER A 326 3.33 12.85 3.73
N GLY A 327 3.72 12.12 2.68
CA GLY A 327 3.44 12.50 1.29
C GLY A 327 1.94 12.53 0.99
N MET A 328 1.18 11.50 1.40
CA MET A 328 -0.28 11.47 1.19
C MET A 328 -0.99 12.62 1.91
N LEU A 329 -0.57 12.98 3.12
CA LEU A 329 -1.11 14.13 3.84
C LEU A 329 -0.80 15.45 3.12
N ALA A 330 0.37 15.57 2.47
CA ALA A 330 0.69 16.72 1.65
C ALA A 330 -0.26 16.84 0.43
N LEU A 331 -0.56 15.72 -0.23
CA LEU A 331 -1.56 15.71 -1.31
C LEU A 331 -2.96 16.08 -0.78
N TYR A 332 -3.34 15.61 0.42
CA TYR A 332 -4.60 15.98 1.07
C TYR A 332 -4.67 17.48 1.38
N MET A 333 -3.58 18.06 1.91
CA MET A 333 -3.51 19.49 2.23
C MET A 333 -3.65 20.35 0.99
N GLU A 334 -2.97 20.00 -0.12
CA GLU A 334 -3.11 20.69 -1.38
C GLU A 334 -4.56 20.63 -1.90
N LYS A 335 -5.20 19.46 -1.79
CA LYS A 335 -6.59 19.26 -2.23
C LYS A 335 -7.60 20.02 -1.37
N ILE A 336 -7.36 20.14 -0.06
CA ILE A 336 -8.26 20.78 0.91
C ILE A 336 -7.48 21.83 1.73
N PRO A 337 -7.08 22.96 1.14
CA PRO A 337 -6.10 23.88 1.74
C PRO A 337 -6.59 24.59 3.02
N ASN A 338 -7.88 24.56 3.32
CA ASN A 338 -8.45 25.18 4.53
C ASN A 338 -8.76 24.16 5.64
N ALA A 339 -8.46 22.88 5.44
CA ALA A 339 -8.69 21.87 6.46
C ALA A 339 -7.65 21.99 7.58
N THR A 340 -8.10 21.85 8.81
CA THR A 340 -7.22 21.80 9.98
C THR A 340 -6.48 20.46 10.04
N ASN A 341 -5.37 20.42 10.79
CA ASN A 341 -4.65 19.16 11.03
C ASN A 341 -5.55 18.06 11.62
N LYS A 342 -6.54 18.41 12.45
CA LYS A 342 -7.50 17.46 13.03
C LYS A 342 -8.46 16.90 11.97
N GLU A 343 -8.94 17.74 11.08
CA GLU A 343 -9.81 17.32 9.96
C GLU A 343 -9.05 16.43 8.99
N LEU A 344 -7.82 16.82 8.63
CA LEU A 344 -6.96 16.01 7.76
C LEU A 344 -6.62 14.64 8.36
N ARG A 345 -6.32 14.59 9.67
CA ARG A 345 -6.11 13.32 10.39
C ARG A 345 -7.37 12.45 10.41
N THR A 346 -8.54 13.07 10.60
CA THR A 346 -9.83 12.36 10.53
C THR A 346 -10.07 11.80 9.12
N LEU A 347 -9.81 12.60 8.08
CA LEU A 347 -9.91 12.15 6.70
C LEU A 347 -8.93 11.01 6.39
N LEU A 348 -7.69 11.07 6.90
CA LEU A 348 -6.73 9.98 6.79
C LEU A 348 -7.29 8.68 7.38
N GLN A 349 -7.89 8.72 8.57
CA GLN A 349 -8.48 7.55 9.23
C GLN A 349 -9.69 6.99 8.47
N GLN A 350 -10.48 7.86 7.84
CA GLN A 350 -11.68 7.49 7.08
C GLN A 350 -11.35 6.97 5.68
N ASN A 351 -10.23 7.41 5.10
CA ASN A 351 -9.79 7.00 3.76
C ASN A 351 -8.65 5.98 3.87
N THR A 352 -8.99 4.81 4.40
CA THR A 352 -8.08 3.68 4.51
C THR A 352 -8.73 2.43 3.94
N LEU A 353 -7.91 1.58 3.31
CA LEU A 353 -8.29 0.22 3.01
C LEU A 353 -8.21 -0.60 4.30
N ASP A 354 -9.35 -1.02 4.83
CA ASP A 354 -9.42 -1.86 6.04
C ASP A 354 -8.72 -3.20 5.80
N LEU A 355 -7.73 -3.50 6.62
CA LEU A 355 -6.94 -4.73 6.56
C LEU A 355 -7.03 -5.45 7.91
N GLY A 356 -6.96 -6.78 7.87
CA GLY A 356 -7.00 -7.59 9.08
C GLY A 356 -8.43 -7.87 9.55
N ARG A 357 -8.78 -7.45 10.76
CA ARG A 357 -10.14 -7.58 11.30
C ARG A 357 -10.97 -6.37 10.88
N LEU A 358 -12.25 -6.60 10.62
CA LEU A 358 -13.15 -5.52 10.23
C LEU A 358 -13.15 -4.36 11.24
N GLY A 359 -12.97 -3.15 10.73
CA GLY A 359 -12.79 -1.93 11.51
C GLY A 359 -11.40 -1.82 12.12
N ARG A 360 -11.18 -0.80 12.93
CA ARG A 360 -9.88 -0.55 13.55
C ARG A 360 -9.42 -1.75 14.38
N ASP A 361 -8.22 -2.26 14.11
CA ASP A 361 -7.57 -3.30 14.90
C ASP A 361 -6.14 -2.92 15.35
N ASP A 362 -5.51 -3.77 16.14
CA ASP A 362 -4.18 -3.49 16.70
C ASP A 362 -3.04 -3.81 15.72
N GLU A 363 -3.29 -4.58 14.64
CA GLU A 363 -2.26 -4.99 13.67
C GLU A 363 -2.15 -4.03 12.48
N TYR A 364 -3.27 -3.39 12.09
CA TYR A 364 -3.36 -2.51 10.92
C TYR A 364 -3.90 -1.11 11.24
N GLY A 365 -4.27 -0.83 12.50
CA GLY A 365 -4.91 0.44 12.86
C GLY A 365 -6.25 0.60 12.18
N TYR A 366 -6.48 1.74 11.51
CA TYR A 366 -7.65 1.98 10.65
C TYR A 366 -7.49 1.31 9.27
N GLY A 367 -6.28 0.89 8.89
CA GLY A 367 -5.98 0.23 7.62
C GLY A 367 -4.86 0.92 6.83
N LEU A 368 -4.71 0.54 5.56
CA LEU A 368 -3.74 1.10 4.62
C LEU A 368 -4.23 2.45 4.10
N VAL A 369 -3.40 3.49 4.23
CA VAL A 369 -3.70 4.83 3.71
C VAL A 369 -4.02 4.79 2.21
N GLN A 370 -5.09 5.51 1.79
CA GLN A 370 -5.54 5.60 0.41
C GLN A 370 -5.64 7.05 -0.04
N ALA A 371 -5.84 7.28 -1.35
CA ALA A 371 -6.15 8.59 -1.89
C ALA A 371 -7.43 9.18 -1.30
N LEU A 372 -7.52 10.51 -1.24
CA LEU A 372 -8.81 11.16 -1.11
C LEU A 372 -9.52 11.12 -2.47
N GLU A 373 -10.41 10.19 -2.63
CA GLU A 373 -11.36 10.25 -3.72
C GLU A 373 -12.36 11.38 -3.46
N THR A 374 -12.07 12.53 -4.00
CA THR A 374 -13.07 13.57 -4.14
C THR A 374 -12.99 14.09 -5.55
N ASP A 375 -13.75 13.53 -6.44
CA ASP A 375 -14.34 14.33 -7.52
C ASP A 375 -15.39 15.27 -6.91
N LEU A 376 -14.95 16.18 -6.06
CA LEU A 376 -15.68 17.41 -5.83
C LEU A 376 -15.47 18.24 -7.10
N GLN A 377 -16.20 17.92 -8.16
CA GLN A 377 -16.59 18.95 -9.09
C GLN A 377 -17.33 19.98 -8.22
N GLU A 378 -16.69 21.13 -8.02
CA GLU A 378 -17.34 22.28 -7.40
C GLU A 378 -18.71 22.44 -8.06
N ASP A 379 -19.73 22.22 -7.28
CA ASP A 379 -21.12 22.66 -7.41
C ASP A 379 -22.22 21.58 -7.33
N ASP A 380 -21.94 20.31 -6.93
CA ASP A 380 -23.06 19.40 -6.73
C ASP A 380 -22.84 18.36 -5.60
N SER A 381 -23.13 18.79 -4.37
CA SER A 381 -23.13 17.91 -3.17
C SER A 381 -24.22 16.82 -3.21
N THR A 382 -24.99 16.72 -4.30
CA THR A 382 -26.12 15.79 -4.40
C THR A 382 -25.66 14.33 -4.53
N VAL A 383 -24.55 14.08 -5.24
CA VAL A 383 -24.00 12.73 -5.41
C VAL A 383 -22.50 12.73 -5.14
N SER A 384 -22.11 12.19 -4.00
CA SER A 384 -20.72 12.13 -3.57
C SER A 384 -20.22 10.69 -3.59
N LEU A 385 -19.06 10.43 -4.22
CA LEU A 385 -18.35 9.17 -4.12
C LEU A 385 -17.66 9.10 -2.74
N ILE A 386 -17.83 8.00 -2.03
CA ILE A 386 -17.30 7.82 -0.68
C ILE A 386 -16.10 6.86 -0.68
N SER A 387 -16.16 5.77 -1.46
CA SER A 387 -15.12 4.75 -1.46
C SER A 387 -15.11 3.94 -2.76
N THR A 388 -13.90 3.47 -3.18
CA THR A 388 -13.72 2.47 -4.25
C THR A 388 -12.84 1.29 -3.82
N ALA A 389 -12.63 1.11 -2.52
CA ALA A 389 -11.72 0.11 -1.97
C ALA A 389 -12.18 -1.33 -2.24
N ASN A 390 -11.26 -2.21 -2.67
CA ASN A 390 -11.49 -3.65 -2.89
C ASN A 390 -12.70 -3.99 -3.76
N GLY A 391 -13.03 -3.15 -4.72
CA GLY A 391 -14.21 -3.35 -5.57
C GLY A 391 -15.53 -2.92 -4.94
N LYS A 392 -15.54 -2.36 -3.74
CA LYS A 392 -16.69 -1.69 -3.15
C LYS A 392 -16.74 -0.24 -3.65
N VAL A 393 -17.78 0.12 -4.38
CA VAL A 393 -18.05 1.50 -4.81
C VAL A 393 -19.22 2.02 -4.01
N GLU A 394 -19.00 3.08 -3.24
CA GLU A 394 -20.00 3.67 -2.35
C GLU A 394 -20.26 5.13 -2.68
N PHE A 395 -21.53 5.49 -2.88
CA PHE A 395 -21.97 6.86 -3.09
C PHE A 395 -22.95 7.29 -2.00
N LEU A 396 -22.81 8.54 -1.55
CA LEU A 396 -23.88 9.26 -0.85
C LEU A 396 -24.71 10.05 -1.86
N ILE A 397 -26.03 10.00 -1.68
CA ILE A 397 -27.00 10.68 -2.53
C ILE A 397 -27.86 11.54 -1.60
N GLY A 398 -27.62 12.85 -1.61
CA GLY A 398 -28.24 13.79 -0.70
C GLY A 398 -28.81 14.99 -1.43
N GLU A 399 -30.10 14.97 -1.77
CA GLU A 399 -30.83 16.18 -2.16
C GLU A 399 -32.01 16.40 -1.19
N GLU A 400 -32.20 17.63 -0.74
CA GLU A 400 -33.29 17.95 0.18
C GLU A 400 -34.64 17.71 -0.52
N GLY A 401 -35.45 16.80 0.04
CA GLY A 401 -36.74 16.41 -0.55
C GLY A 401 -36.69 15.38 -1.68
N GLN A 402 -35.55 14.70 -1.87
CA GLN A 402 -35.39 13.59 -2.82
C GLN A 402 -36.52 12.55 -2.71
N LYS A 403 -37.09 12.11 -3.82
CA LYS A 403 -38.14 11.09 -3.87
C LYS A 403 -37.61 9.73 -4.30
N GLU A 404 -36.95 9.66 -5.43
CA GLU A 404 -36.43 8.43 -6.01
C GLU A 404 -35.21 8.77 -6.88
N TYR A 405 -34.26 7.84 -6.98
CA TYR A 405 -33.19 7.90 -7.94
C TYR A 405 -32.99 6.59 -8.69
N THR A 406 -32.48 6.66 -9.90
CA THR A 406 -32.07 5.51 -10.71
C THR A 406 -30.59 5.65 -11.03
N ILE A 407 -29.83 4.57 -10.84
CA ILE A 407 -28.38 4.52 -11.14
C ILE A 407 -28.13 3.59 -12.30
N TYR A 408 -27.35 4.06 -13.26
CA TYR A 408 -26.84 3.27 -14.36
C TYR A 408 -25.32 3.14 -14.21
N ARG A 409 -24.79 1.94 -14.45
CA ARG A 409 -23.35 1.69 -14.57
C ARG A 409 -23.02 1.32 -16.00
N ASN A 410 -22.17 2.08 -16.67
CA ASN A 410 -21.84 1.91 -18.09
C ASN A 410 -23.07 1.82 -19.00
N GLY A 411 -24.13 2.58 -18.68
CA GLY A 411 -25.39 2.62 -19.41
C GLY A 411 -26.41 1.51 -19.07
N GLU A 412 -26.07 0.58 -18.16
CA GLU A 412 -27.00 -0.45 -17.68
C GLU A 412 -27.60 -0.04 -16.32
N GLU A 413 -28.92 -0.13 -16.17
CA GLU A 413 -29.60 0.16 -14.89
C GLU A 413 -29.15 -0.84 -13.82
N VAL A 414 -28.61 -0.32 -12.70
CA VAL A 414 -28.11 -1.12 -11.58
C VAL A 414 -29.12 -1.16 -10.44
N VAL A 415 -29.68 0.01 -10.09
CA VAL A 415 -30.63 0.12 -8.98
C VAL A 415 -31.58 1.28 -9.18
N ARG A 416 -32.79 1.14 -8.61
CA ARG A 416 -33.76 2.22 -8.37
C ARG A 416 -34.12 2.23 -6.90
N SER A 417 -33.94 3.36 -6.21
CA SER A 417 -34.05 3.43 -4.75
C SER A 417 -34.42 4.83 -4.26
N THR A 418 -34.83 4.88 -3.01
CA THR A 418 -35.05 6.12 -2.24
C THR A 418 -34.05 6.26 -1.09
N ASN A 419 -33.09 5.33 -0.97
CA ASN A 419 -32.07 5.37 0.07
C ASN A 419 -31.10 6.53 -0.16
N THR A 420 -30.47 7.03 0.90
CA THR A 420 -29.47 8.12 0.82
C THR A 420 -28.06 7.63 0.50
N SER A 421 -27.87 6.33 0.29
CA SER A 421 -26.60 5.74 -0.14
C SER A 421 -26.81 4.62 -1.13
N PHE A 422 -25.83 4.38 -1.96
CA PHE A 422 -25.75 3.28 -2.90
C PHE A 422 -24.41 2.58 -2.80
N LEU A 423 -24.44 1.26 -2.78
CA LEU A 423 -23.29 0.38 -2.75
C LEU A 423 -23.29 -0.51 -3.99
N ASP A 424 -22.18 -0.55 -4.70
CA ASP A 424 -21.92 -1.49 -5.79
C ASP A 424 -20.66 -2.31 -5.52
N TYR A 425 -20.56 -3.49 -6.12
CA TYR A 425 -19.43 -4.39 -5.96
C TYR A 425 -18.94 -4.85 -7.33
N VAL A 426 -17.78 -4.34 -7.72
CA VAL A 426 -17.23 -4.47 -9.07
C VAL A 426 -15.79 -5.01 -9.06
N LEU A 427 -15.34 -5.58 -10.17
CA LEU A 427 -13.94 -5.92 -10.41
C LEU A 427 -13.12 -4.67 -10.74
N ALA A 428 -11.80 -4.81 -10.79
CA ALA A 428 -10.91 -3.77 -11.31
C ALA A 428 -11.34 -3.34 -12.71
N GLY A 429 -11.39 -2.03 -12.95
CA GLY A 429 -11.81 -1.44 -14.22
C GLY A 429 -12.30 0.00 -14.10
N GLU A 430 -12.55 0.61 -15.24
CA GLU A 430 -13.15 1.95 -15.31
C GLU A 430 -14.66 1.84 -15.47
N TYR A 431 -15.41 2.57 -14.65
CA TYR A 431 -16.87 2.57 -14.63
C TYR A 431 -17.40 4.00 -14.71
N MET A 432 -18.41 4.19 -15.55
CA MET A 432 -19.19 5.43 -15.59
C MET A 432 -20.52 5.17 -14.87
N TYR A 433 -20.73 5.86 -13.75
CA TYR A 433 -22.02 5.86 -13.06
C TYR A 433 -22.81 7.11 -13.42
N GLU A 434 -24.06 6.92 -13.83
CA GLU A 434 -25.01 7.98 -14.15
C GLU A 434 -26.18 7.89 -13.18
N PHE A 435 -26.46 8.98 -12.48
CA PHE A 435 -27.52 9.09 -11.47
C PHE A 435 -28.62 9.97 -12.02
N SER A 436 -29.82 9.45 -12.09
CA SER A 436 -31.03 10.20 -12.41
C SER A 436 -31.83 10.39 -11.12
N VAL A 437 -31.81 11.60 -10.57
CA VAL A 437 -32.38 11.94 -9.24
C VAL A 437 -33.61 12.83 -9.43
N GLU A 438 -34.79 12.36 -8.95
CA GLU A 438 -36.01 13.16 -8.92
C GLU A 438 -36.05 14.00 -7.62
N GLY A 439 -35.94 15.31 -7.75
CA GLY A 439 -36.04 16.25 -6.63
C GLY A 439 -37.46 16.39 -6.08
N GLY A 440 -37.58 16.99 -4.90
CA GLY A 440 -38.85 17.28 -4.24
C GLY A 440 -39.80 18.17 -5.05
N ASP A 441 -39.26 18.94 -5.98
CA ASP A 441 -39.98 19.80 -6.92
C ASP A 441 -40.49 19.07 -8.18
N GLY A 442 -40.17 17.77 -8.31
CA GLY A 442 -40.52 16.93 -9.48
C GLY A 442 -39.61 17.14 -10.69
N VAL A 443 -38.49 17.82 -10.52
CA VAL A 443 -37.48 17.98 -11.57
C VAL A 443 -36.47 16.84 -11.44
N THR A 444 -36.19 16.17 -12.55
CA THR A 444 -35.14 15.13 -12.61
C THR A 444 -33.83 15.77 -13.04
N LYS A 445 -32.80 15.56 -12.24
CA LYS A 445 -31.42 15.95 -12.56
C LYS A 445 -30.59 14.71 -12.83
N THR A 446 -29.59 14.86 -13.70
CA THR A 446 -28.67 13.76 -14.03
C THR A 446 -27.25 14.14 -13.62
N TYR A 447 -26.58 13.23 -12.92
CA TYR A 447 -25.21 13.38 -12.47
C TYR A 447 -24.38 12.23 -13.02
N THR A 448 -23.14 12.49 -13.41
CA THR A 448 -22.23 11.46 -13.90
C THR A 448 -20.98 11.42 -13.02
N ARG A 449 -20.53 10.22 -12.71
CA ARG A 449 -19.28 9.96 -11.98
C ARG A 449 -18.48 8.88 -12.71
N ASN A 450 -17.22 9.19 -13.04
CA ASN A 450 -16.29 8.20 -13.55
C ASN A 450 -15.51 7.65 -12.38
N VAL A 451 -15.44 6.33 -12.27
CA VAL A 451 -14.82 5.61 -11.15
C VAL A 451 -13.80 4.63 -11.70
N ASN A 452 -12.56 4.73 -11.25
CA ASN A 452 -11.52 3.76 -11.56
C ASN A 452 -11.32 2.85 -10.34
N VAL A 453 -11.61 1.56 -10.50
CA VAL A 453 -11.46 0.54 -9.45
C VAL A 453 -10.22 -0.27 -9.74
N LEU A 454 -9.24 -0.25 -8.84
CA LEU A 454 -7.93 -0.89 -9.05
C LEU A 454 -7.92 -2.37 -8.69
N GLU A 455 -8.71 -2.78 -7.70
CA GLU A 455 -8.83 -4.17 -7.20
C GLU A 455 -10.29 -4.49 -6.82
N PRO A 456 -10.74 -5.76 -6.78
CA PRO A 456 -9.98 -6.99 -7.00
C PRO A 456 -9.83 -7.38 -8.47
N ASN A 457 -8.70 -8.03 -8.78
CA ASN A 457 -8.34 -8.43 -10.14
C ASN A 457 -8.34 -9.96 -10.31
N PHE A 458 -9.51 -10.58 -10.21
CA PHE A 458 -9.67 -12.02 -10.34
C PHE A 458 -9.85 -12.43 -11.81
N THR A 459 -8.92 -13.24 -12.33
CA THR A 459 -8.92 -13.65 -13.75
C THR A 459 -10.03 -14.62 -14.12
N ASP A 460 -10.66 -15.28 -13.14
CA ASP A 460 -11.75 -16.24 -13.31
C ASP A 460 -13.13 -15.67 -12.95
N LEU A 461 -13.22 -14.36 -12.67
CA LEU A 461 -14.46 -13.61 -12.56
C LEU A 461 -14.58 -12.62 -13.71
N THR A 462 -15.80 -12.34 -14.12
CA THR A 462 -16.13 -11.27 -15.09
C THR A 462 -17.38 -10.54 -14.63
N MET A 463 -17.41 -9.22 -14.80
CA MET A 463 -18.64 -8.44 -14.57
C MET A 463 -19.75 -8.91 -15.52
N GLY A 464 -21.01 -8.75 -15.09
CA GLY A 464 -22.18 -9.27 -15.81
C GLY A 464 -22.52 -10.76 -15.53
N LYS A 465 -21.72 -11.49 -14.77
CA LYS A 465 -22.15 -12.78 -14.21
C LYS A 465 -22.98 -12.53 -12.95
N TRP A 466 -24.10 -13.23 -12.84
CA TRP A 466 -25.09 -13.07 -11.76
C TRP A 466 -24.54 -13.26 -10.34
N PHE A 467 -23.37 -13.86 -10.19
CA PHE A 467 -22.72 -14.14 -8.92
C PHE A 467 -21.52 -13.22 -8.63
N THR A 468 -21.01 -12.46 -9.61
CA THR A 468 -19.76 -11.70 -9.44
C THR A 468 -19.86 -10.64 -8.34
N PRO A 469 -20.90 -9.78 -8.28
CA PRO A 469 -21.02 -8.81 -7.19
C PRO A 469 -21.10 -9.46 -5.80
N ASN A 470 -21.81 -10.60 -5.70
CA ASN A 470 -21.92 -11.33 -4.44
C ASN A 470 -20.57 -11.89 -3.96
N MET A 471 -19.75 -12.40 -4.89
CA MET A 471 -18.42 -12.92 -4.54
C MET A 471 -17.47 -11.80 -4.16
N ILE A 472 -17.55 -10.63 -4.82
CA ILE A 472 -16.73 -9.45 -4.48
C ILE A 472 -17.15 -8.90 -3.12
N TYR A 473 -18.46 -8.80 -2.85
CA TYR A 473 -18.98 -8.42 -1.53
C TYR A 473 -18.41 -9.30 -0.41
N LEU A 474 -18.56 -10.62 -0.52
CA LEU A 474 -18.06 -11.54 0.50
C LEU A 474 -16.54 -11.54 0.61
N TYR A 475 -15.83 -11.22 -0.47
CA TYR A 475 -14.38 -11.04 -0.45
C TYR A 475 -14.01 -9.75 0.30
N ASN A 476 -14.69 -8.66 0.03
CA ASN A 476 -14.53 -7.39 0.72
C ASN A 476 -14.75 -7.55 2.23
N GLU A 477 -15.83 -8.26 2.62
CA GLU A 477 -16.14 -8.56 4.02
C GLU A 477 -15.25 -9.67 4.64
N SER A 478 -14.17 -10.09 3.95
CA SER A 478 -13.27 -11.15 4.43
C SER A 478 -13.94 -12.50 4.73
N ILE A 479 -15.17 -12.69 4.31
CA ILE A 479 -15.95 -13.93 4.47
C ILE A 479 -15.48 -14.99 3.48
N LEU A 480 -15.25 -14.58 2.24
CA LEU A 480 -14.78 -15.41 1.14
C LEU A 480 -13.33 -15.08 0.81
N THR A 481 -12.46 -16.05 0.84
CA THR A 481 -11.04 -15.89 0.42
C THR A 481 -10.81 -16.48 -0.96
N GLY A 482 -9.90 -15.88 -1.75
CA GLY A 482 -9.40 -16.50 -2.97
C GLY A 482 -8.65 -17.81 -2.71
N PHE A 483 -8.40 -18.59 -3.75
CA PHE A 483 -7.47 -19.73 -3.70
C PHE A 483 -6.01 -19.26 -3.84
N ASP A 484 -5.84 -18.17 -4.57
CA ASP A 484 -4.64 -17.36 -4.70
C ASP A 484 -5.09 -15.91 -4.97
N GLN A 485 -4.14 -15.01 -5.13
CA GLN A 485 -4.42 -13.58 -5.34
C GLN A 485 -5.19 -13.26 -6.64
N TYR A 486 -5.35 -14.23 -7.55
CA TYR A 486 -5.97 -14.01 -8.88
C TYR A 486 -7.12 -14.98 -9.19
N SER A 487 -7.51 -15.87 -8.26
CA SER A 487 -8.48 -16.93 -8.54
C SER A 487 -9.48 -17.16 -7.42
N MET A 488 -10.76 -17.09 -7.74
CA MET A 488 -11.89 -17.34 -6.84
C MET A 488 -12.55 -18.71 -7.04
N LYS A 489 -12.29 -19.36 -8.15
CA LYS A 489 -12.85 -20.68 -8.56
C LYS A 489 -14.37 -20.77 -8.40
N PRO A 490 -15.16 -19.94 -9.08
CA PRO A 490 -16.62 -19.86 -8.91
C PRO A 490 -17.34 -21.19 -9.19
N GLY A 491 -16.81 -22.00 -10.11
CA GLY A 491 -17.36 -23.32 -10.47
C GLY A 491 -17.01 -24.46 -9.51
N GLN A 492 -16.09 -24.25 -8.54
CA GLN A 492 -15.69 -25.31 -7.62
C GLN A 492 -16.81 -25.67 -6.64
N ILE A 493 -16.99 -26.95 -6.39
CA ILE A 493 -17.95 -27.44 -5.39
C ILE A 493 -17.43 -27.15 -3.98
N VAL A 494 -18.31 -26.63 -3.13
CA VAL A 494 -18.03 -26.32 -1.73
C VAL A 494 -18.10 -27.58 -0.88
N THR A 495 -17.11 -27.77 0.01
CA THR A 495 -17.12 -28.84 1.03
C THR A 495 -17.74 -28.34 2.34
N ARG A 496 -18.20 -29.28 3.20
CA ARG A 496 -18.80 -28.95 4.51
C ARG A 496 -17.88 -28.11 5.40
N GLY A 497 -16.59 -28.43 5.42
CA GLY A 497 -15.60 -27.64 6.16
C GLY A 497 -15.45 -26.22 5.62
N GLN A 498 -15.48 -26.05 4.29
CA GLN A 498 -15.44 -24.71 3.66
C GLN A 498 -16.74 -23.92 3.93
N ALA A 499 -17.90 -24.57 3.83
CA ALA A 499 -19.18 -23.94 4.11
C ALA A 499 -19.23 -23.38 5.55
N VAL A 500 -18.86 -24.21 6.53
CA VAL A 500 -18.86 -23.78 7.94
C VAL A 500 -17.82 -22.69 8.21
N ALA A 501 -16.66 -22.72 7.55
CA ALA A 501 -15.68 -21.65 7.69
C ALA A 501 -16.17 -20.31 7.13
N MET A 502 -16.88 -20.32 5.98
CA MET A 502 -17.45 -19.09 5.41
C MET A 502 -18.58 -18.55 6.28
N ILE A 503 -19.53 -19.39 6.71
CA ILE A 503 -20.61 -19.00 7.63
C ILE A 503 -20.01 -18.52 8.98
N GLY A 504 -19.00 -19.22 9.51
CA GLY A 504 -18.35 -18.83 10.77
C GLY A 504 -17.66 -17.47 10.70
N ARG A 505 -17.06 -17.11 9.56
CA ARG A 505 -16.50 -15.76 9.34
C ARG A 505 -17.62 -14.72 9.25
N ALA A 506 -18.69 -15.00 8.53
CA ALA A 506 -19.85 -14.13 8.43
C ALA A 506 -20.45 -13.80 9.81
N LEU A 507 -20.51 -14.78 10.68
CA LEU A 507 -21.01 -14.62 12.05
C LEU A 507 -19.96 -14.16 13.08
N GLY A 508 -18.72 -13.92 12.67
CA GLY A 508 -17.64 -13.53 13.58
C GLY A 508 -17.23 -14.61 14.59
N LEU A 509 -17.45 -15.91 14.28
CA LEU A 509 -17.07 -17.01 15.18
C LEU A 509 -15.54 -17.14 15.29
N ASP A 510 -15.05 -17.66 16.45
CA ASP A 510 -13.62 -17.88 16.66
C ASP A 510 -13.10 -19.01 15.76
N GLY A 511 -12.31 -18.63 14.77
CA GLY A 511 -11.67 -19.54 13.83
C GLY A 511 -10.34 -20.12 14.30
N GLN A 512 -9.86 -19.83 15.52
CA GLN A 512 -8.59 -20.34 16.01
C GLN A 512 -8.60 -21.87 16.02
N LYS A 513 -7.59 -22.45 15.37
CA LYS A 513 -7.45 -23.91 15.23
C LYS A 513 -7.39 -24.59 16.60
N ARG A 514 -8.27 -25.56 16.83
CA ARG A 514 -8.39 -26.30 18.09
C ARG A 514 -8.87 -27.73 17.90
N ALA A 515 -8.83 -28.52 18.96
CA ALA A 515 -9.43 -29.85 18.98
C ALA A 515 -10.96 -29.72 18.83
N THR A 516 -11.56 -30.61 18.07
CA THR A 516 -13.01 -30.70 17.87
C THR A 516 -13.59 -31.94 18.53
N SER A 517 -14.91 -32.00 18.67
CA SER A 517 -15.62 -33.18 19.14
C SER A 517 -15.69 -34.32 18.10
N PHE A 518 -15.14 -34.13 16.89
CA PHE A 518 -15.22 -35.06 15.77
C PHE A 518 -13.87 -35.73 15.48
N ALA A 519 -13.87 -37.06 15.40
CA ALA A 519 -12.66 -37.86 15.20
C ALA A 519 -11.98 -37.63 13.83
N ASP A 520 -12.74 -37.21 12.83
CA ASP A 520 -12.30 -36.95 11.45
C ASP A 520 -11.93 -35.49 11.18
N VAL A 521 -11.94 -34.61 12.21
CA VAL A 521 -11.50 -33.23 12.14
C VAL A 521 -10.32 -33.03 13.08
N GLY A 522 -9.10 -33.09 12.54
CA GLY A 522 -7.87 -32.85 13.31
C GLY A 522 -7.76 -31.40 13.78
N SER A 523 -7.09 -31.18 14.91
CA SER A 523 -6.90 -29.84 15.51
C SER A 523 -6.19 -28.84 14.62
N GLN A 524 -5.46 -29.28 13.59
CA GLN A 524 -4.78 -28.43 12.61
C GLN A 524 -5.56 -28.22 11.31
N TYR A 525 -6.75 -28.81 11.21
CA TYR A 525 -7.62 -28.57 10.05
C TYR A 525 -8.00 -27.09 9.99
N PHE A 526 -7.98 -26.47 8.78
CA PHE A 526 -8.14 -25.04 8.62
C PHE A 526 -9.47 -24.48 9.21
N ALA A 527 -10.50 -25.30 9.24
CA ALA A 527 -11.84 -24.92 9.74
C ALA A 527 -12.13 -25.49 11.15
N SER A 528 -11.13 -26.08 11.86
CA SER A 528 -11.40 -26.77 13.13
C SER A 528 -11.98 -25.84 14.21
N GLY A 529 -11.52 -24.59 14.29
CA GLY A 529 -12.09 -23.57 15.19
C GLY A 529 -13.54 -23.28 14.87
N TYR A 530 -13.81 -22.91 13.62
CA TYR A 530 -15.18 -22.61 13.15
C TYR A 530 -16.14 -23.79 13.34
N ILE A 531 -15.69 -25.02 13.06
CA ILE A 531 -16.52 -26.23 13.26
C ILE A 531 -16.87 -26.40 14.74
N GLN A 532 -15.89 -26.22 15.64
CA GLN A 532 -16.14 -26.37 17.08
C GLN A 532 -17.07 -25.29 17.62
N GLU A 533 -16.90 -24.04 17.21
CA GLU A 533 -17.80 -22.94 17.58
C GLU A 533 -19.21 -23.15 17.02
N ALA A 534 -19.32 -23.47 15.73
CA ALA A 534 -20.63 -23.71 15.08
C ALA A 534 -21.41 -24.89 15.72
N VAL A 535 -20.71 -25.84 16.34
CA VAL A 535 -21.34 -26.89 17.16
C VAL A 535 -21.87 -26.29 18.48
N GLY A 536 -21.10 -25.43 19.12
CA GLY A 536 -21.50 -24.71 20.34
C GLY A 536 -22.77 -23.88 20.15
N GLU A 537 -22.86 -23.21 19.01
CA GLU A 537 -24.00 -22.38 18.60
C GLU A 537 -25.15 -23.17 17.95
N ASN A 538 -25.08 -24.50 17.94
CA ASN A 538 -26.09 -25.39 17.33
C ASN A 538 -26.36 -25.18 15.82
N ILE A 539 -25.44 -24.51 15.11
CA ILE A 539 -25.50 -24.28 13.66
C ILE A 539 -25.29 -25.58 12.91
N VAL A 540 -24.30 -26.36 13.37
CA VAL A 540 -23.97 -27.67 12.78
C VAL A 540 -24.05 -28.79 13.80
N THR A 541 -24.36 -29.98 13.29
CA THR A 541 -24.26 -31.23 14.03
C THR A 541 -23.42 -32.24 13.24
N GLY A 542 -22.77 -33.16 13.92
CA GLY A 542 -22.11 -34.31 13.29
C GLY A 542 -23.10 -35.36 12.84
N PHE A 543 -22.56 -36.43 12.28
CA PHE A 543 -23.33 -37.63 11.92
C PHE A 543 -23.47 -38.60 13.13
N PRO A 544 -24.43 -39.53 13.10
CA PRO A 544 -24.60 -40.49 14.20
C PRO A 544 -23.39 -41.37 14.50
N ASP A 545 -22.46 -41.50 13.55
CA ASP A 545 -21.21 -42.25 13.70
C ASP A 545 -20.09 -41.44 14.39
N GLY A 546 -20.39 -40.19 14.82
CA GLY A 546 -19.44 -39.30 15.48
C GLY A 546 -18.51 -38.55 14.52
N SER A 547 -18.71 -38.64 13.20
CA SER A 547 -17.95 -37.91 12.19
C SER A 547 -18.60 -36.56 11.84
N PHE A 548 -17.80 -35.61 11.33
CA PHE A 548 -18.24 -34.35 10.75
C PHE A 548 -18.30 -34.40 9.22
N ARG A 549 -17.39 -35.17 8.63
CA ARG A 549 -17.19 -35.31 7.17
C ARG A 549 -16.83 -33.98 6.49
N PRO A 550 -15.73 -33.34 6.88
CA PRO A 550 -15.38 -31.98 6.45
C PRO A 550 -15.13 -31.85 4.94
N ASN A 551 -14.80 -32.96 4.26
CA ASN A 551 -14.49 -32.99 2.83
C ASN A 551 -15.67 -33.40 1.96
N ASP A 552 -16.82 -33.77 2.55
CA ASP A 552 -18.02 -34.08 1.79
C ASP A 552 -18.58 -32.80 1.14
N LYS A 553 -19.18 -32.95 -0.05
CA LYS A 553 -19.79 -31.86 -0.79
C LYS A 553 -21.05 -31.38 -0.08
N VAL A 554 -21.23 -30.06 0.03
CA VAL A 554 -22.48 -29.50 0.56
C VAL A 554 -23.53 -29.46 -0.53
N THR A 555 -24.71 -30.01 -0.23
CA THR A 555 -25.89 -29.93 -1.08
C THR A 555 -26.68 -28.64 -0.81
N ARG A 556 -27.59 -28.27 -1.74
CA ARG A 556 -28.47 -27.11 -1.56
C ARG A 556 -29.38 -27.26 -0.34
N ALA A 557 -29.86 -28.48 -0.05
CA ALA A 557 -30.65 -28.78 1.15
C ALA A 557 -29.84 -28.58 2.43
N GLU A 558 -28.58 -29.06 2.47
CA GLU A 558 -27.70 -28.85 3.62
C GLU A 558 -27.37 -27.38 3.83
N MET A 559 -27.14 -26.61 2.75
CA MET A 559 -26.97 -25.17 2.82
C MET A 559 -28.20 -24.47 3.42
N ALA A 560 -29.42 -24.86 3.01
CA ALA A 560 -30.64 -24.31 3.59
C ALA A 560 -30.75 -24.55 5.10
N ILE A 561 -30.38 -25.76 5.56
CA ILE A 561 -30.33 -26.07 7.00
C ILE A 561 -29.27 -25.18 7.72
N LEU A 562 -28.09 -25.04 7.13
CA LEU A 562 -27.01 -24.25 7.74
C LEU A 562 -27.41 -22.79 7.88
N LEU A 563 -27.92 -22.16 6.82
CA LEU A 563 -28.33 -20.75 6.84
C LEU A 563 -29.52 -20.50 7.75
N ALA A 564 -30.56 -21.36 7.70
CA ALA A 564 -31.71 -21.19 8.55
C ALA A 564 -31.36 -21.22 10.04
N LYS A 565 -30.37 -22.04 10.43
CA LYS A 565 -29.88 -22.11 11.80
C LYS A 565 -28.90 -20.95 12.13
N ALA A 566 -28.00 -20.65 11.22
CA ALA A 566 -26.97 -19.61 11.42
C ALA A 566 -27.59 -18.22 11.62
N TYR A 567 -28.67 -17.92 10.92
CA TYR A 567 -29.39 -16.64 10.98
C TYR A 567 -30.70 -16.71 11.78
N GLU A 568 -30.96 -17.81 12.51
CA GLU A 568 -32.13 -18.01 13.36
C GLU A 568 -33.44 -17.63 12.65
N LEU A 569 -33.58 -18.06 11.37
CA LEU A 569 -34.71 -17.67 10.55
C LEU A 569 -36.05 -18.14 11.15
N ALA A 570 -37.04 -17.25 11.10
CA ALA A 570 -38.37 -17.50 11.64
C ALA A 570 -39.03 -18.76 11.06
N GLU A 571 -39.99 -19.31 11.78
CA GLU A 571 -40.84 -20.39 11.24
C GLU A 571 -41.55 -19.90 9.98
N PRO A 572 -41.54 -20.69 8.88
CA PRO A 572 -42.15 -20.25 7.64
C PRO A 572 -43.68 -20.17 7.81
N THR A 573 -44.24 -19.07 7.29
CA THR A 573 -45.68 -18.81 7.37
C THR A 573 -46.42 -19.44 6.18
N GLU A 574 -45.73 -19.63 5.07
CA GLU A 574 -46.24 -20.22 3.85
C GLU A 574 -45.40 -21.41 3.38
N THR A 575 -46.03 -22.38 2.73
CA THR A 575 -45.30 -23.44 2.02
C THR A 575 -44.93 -22.92 0.64
N SER A 576 -43.63 -22.96 0.31
CA SER A 576 -43.16 -22.54 -1.01
C SER A 576 -43.73 -23.44 -2.12
N SER A 577 -43.76 -22.92 -3.34
CA SER A 577 -44.27 -23.63 -4.51
C SER A 577 -43.32 -24.68 -5.10
N PHE A 578 -42.21 -25.00 -4.43
CA PHE A 578 -41.20 -25.94 -4.95
C PHE A 578 -41.74 -27.36 -5.04
N LYS A 579 -41.65 -27.96 -6.23
CA LYS A 579 -42.23 -29.25 -6.55
C LYS A 579 -41.48 -30.46 -5.98
N ASP A 580 -40.20 -30.25 -5.60
CA ASP A 580 -39.21 -31.31 -5.32
C ASP A 580 -38.70 -31.31 -3.88
N VAL A 581 -39.38 -30.63 -2.96
CA VAL A 581 -38.96 -30.51 -1.55
C VAL A 581 -39.87 -31.24 -0.55
N ASN A 582 -41.02 -31.72 -0.97
CA ASN A 582 -41.99 -32.37 -0.08
C ASN A 582 -41.41 -33.65 0.57
N GLY A 583 -41.51 -33.73 1.89
CA GLY A 583 -41.13 -34.91 2.69
C GLY A 583 -39.66 -35.12 2.90
N ILE A 584 -38.78 -34.19 2.47
CA ILE A 584 -37.36 -34.24 2.77
C ILE A 584 -37.06 -33.56 4.12
N THR A 585 -35.97 -33.96 4.78
CA THR A 585 -35.58 -33.44 6.11
C THR A 585 -35.40 -31.92 6.10
N ALA A 586 -34.94 -31.33 5.01
CA ALA A 586 -34.67 -29.91 4.86
C ALA A 586 -35.88 -29.08 4.42
N GLU A 587 -37.07 -29.69 4.20
CA GLU A 587 -38.26 -29.03 3.65
C GLU A 587 -38.55 -27.69 4.36
N LYS A 588 -38.64 -27.72 5.69
CA LYS A 588 -38.90 -26.56 6.51
C LYS A 588 -37.83 -25.46 6.29
N ASN A 589 -36.55 -25.85 6.32
CA ASN A 589 -35.45 -24.89 6.20
C ASN A 589 -35.38 -24.27 4.79
N ILE A 590 -35.78 -25.01 3.76
CA ILE A 590 -35.87 -24.47 2.40
C ILE A 590 -36.97 -23.41 2.33
N TYR A 591 -38.10 -23.62 3.00
CA TYR A 591 -39.15 -22.60 3.08
C TYR A 591 -38.71 -21.36 3.86
N GLN A 592 -37.97 -21.55 4.97
CA GLN A 592 -37.42 -20.43 5.74
C GLN A 592 -36.50 -19.53 4.87
N ILE A 593 -35.53 -20.11 4.14
CA ILE A 593 -34.65 -19.33 3.29
C ILE A 593 -35.33 -18.74 2.05
N ALA A 594 -36.41 -19.33 1.59
CA ALA A 594 -37.22 -18.79 0.50
C ALA A 594 -38.05 -17.58 0.96
N GLU A 595 -38.70 -17.66 2.12
CA GLU A 595 -39.45 -16.55 2.71
C GLU A 595 -38.55 -15.39 3.13
N ALA A 596 -37.29 -15.68 3.55
CA ALA A 596 -36.27 -14.70 3.85
C ALA A 596 -35.61 -14.07 2.59
N GLY A 597 -36.10 -14.36 1.37
CA GLY A 597 -35.54 -13.78 0.13
C GLY A 597 -34.18 -14.36 -0.30
N ILE A 598 -33.60 -15.30 0.45
CA ILE A 598 -32.27 -15.86 0.17
C ILE A 598 -32.27 -16.69 -1.12
N THR A 599 -33.39 -17.34 -1.46
CA THR A 599 -33.52 -18.12 -2.69
C THR A 599 -34.92 -17.99 -3.31
N GLN A 600 -34.96 -18.00 -4.65
CA GLN A 600 -36.21 -18.05 -5.43
C GLN A 600 -36.37 -19.40 -6.12
N GLY A 601 -35.41 -20.33 -5.98
CA GLY A 601 -35.36 -21.58 -6.71
C GLY A 601 -35.01 -21.41 -8.18
N TYR A 602 -35.47 -22.33 -9.01
CA TYR A 602 -35.30 -22.32 -10.46
C TYR A 602 -36.60 -21.95 -11.18
N GLU A 603 -36.52 -21.49 -12.42
CA GLU A 603 -37.68 -21.08 -13.24
C GLU A 603 -38.76 -22.17 -13.41
N ASP A 604 -38.37 -23.44 -13.29
CA ASP A 604 -39.28 -24.59 -13.36
C ASP A 604 -39.98 -24.89 -12.04
N ASN A 605 -39.88 -24.03 -11.04
CA ASN A 605 -40.36 -24.19 -9.68
C ASN A 605 -39.75 -25.40 -8.94
N THR A 606 -38.48 -25.72 -9.19
CA THR A 606 -37.72 -26.68 -8.39
C THR A 606 -36.69 -25.98 -7.51
N PHE A 607 -36.32 -26.62 -6.41
CA PHE A 607 -35.19 -26.17 -5.56
C PHE A 607 -33.93 -26.96 -5.85
N GLN A 608 -34.04 -28.18 -6.33
CA GLN A 608 -32.98 -29.14 -6.60
C GLN A 608 -32.15 -29.47 -5.34
N PRO A 609 -32.76 -29.98 -4.27
CA PRO A 609 -32.20 -30.05 -2.92
C PRO A 609 -30.93 -30.89 -2.82
N PHE A 610 -30.75 -31.91 -3.65
CA PHE A 610 -29.64 -32.86 -3.58
C PHE A 610 -28.44 -32.48 -4.47
N LEU A 611 -28.53 -31.39 -5.23
CA LEU A 611 -27.39 -30.95 -6.02
C LEU A 611 -26.31 -30.34 -5.16
N PRO A 612 -25.02 -30.71 -5.37
CA PRO A 612 -23.89 -30.02 -4.73
C PRO A 612 -23.80 -28.56 -5.17
N MET A 613 -23.49 -27.68 -4.25
CA MET A 613 -23.35 -26.25 -4.53
C MET A 613 -21.95 -25.87 -5.00
N THR A 614 -21.88 -25.04 -6.03
CA THR A 614 -20.65 -24.35 -6.42
C THR A 614 -20.35 -23.18 -5.47
N ARG A 615 -19.11 -22.69 -5.45
CA ARG A 615 -18.72 -21.49 -4.69
C ARG A 615 -19.55 -20.28 -5.10
N ALA A 616 -19.79 -20.07 -6.39
CA ALA A 616 -20.67 -19.01 -6.88
C ALA A 616 -22.07 -19.08 -6.30
N GLN A 617 -22.71 -20.25 -6.36
CA GLN A 617 -24.05 -20.46 -5.80
C GLN A 617 -24.08 -20.27 -4.28
N PHE A 618 -23.07 -20.78 -3.58
CA PHE A 618 -22.95 -20.63 -2.13
C PHE A 618 -22.79 -19.16 -1.75
N SER A 619 -21.94 -18.41 -2.50
CA SER A 619 -21.72 -16.98 -2.28
C SER A 619 -23.02 -16.18 -2.41
N VAL A 620 -23.85 -16.46 -3.43
CA VAL A 620 -25.14 -15.76 -3.59
C VAL A 620 -26.09 -16.04 -2.43
N PHE A 621 -26.17 -17.26 -1.94
CA PHE A 621 -27.03 -17.56 -0.79
C PHE A 621 -26.52 -16.88 0.47
N LEU A 622 -25.22 -16.91 0.71
CA LEU A 622 -24.62 -16.32 1.90
C LEU A 622 -24.70 -14.78 1.87
N SER A 623 -24.39 -14.13 0.75
CA SER A 623 -24.49 -12.67 0.65
C SER A 623 -25.92 -12.16 0.82
N ARG A 624 -26.92 -12.91 0.34
CA ARG A 624 -28.34 -12.58 0.56
C ARG A 624 -28.79 -12.77 2.01
N ALA A 625 -28.15 -13.69 2.73
CA ALA A 625 -28.40 -13.84 4.16
C ALA A 625 -27.75 -12.73 4.99
N GLU A 626 -26.60 -12.20 4.53
CA GLU A 626 -25.84 -11.15 5.20
C GLU A 626 -26.38 -9.74 4.90
N ASN A 627 -26.87 -9.50 3.67
CA ASN A 627 -27.16 -8.15 3.20
C ASN A 627 -28.41 -8.12 2.33
N GLU A 628 -29.42 -7.40 2.80
CA GLU A 628 -30.73 -7.27 2.14
C GLU A 628 -30.63 -6.65 0.72
N ASN A 629 -29.58 -5.90 0.42
CA ASN A 629 -29.37 -5.33 -0.91
C ASN A 629 -29.12 -6.38 -2.01
N PHE A 630 -28.85 -7.64 -1.64
CA PHE A 630 -28.68 -8.76 -2.57
C PHE A 630 -29.93 -9.64 -2.72
N GLN A 631 -31.00 -9.41 -1.97
CA GLN A 631 -32.27 -10.20 -2.00
C GLN A 631 -33.19 -9.83 -3.19
#